data_68b03c99c55be61a2204051249324a2c
#
_entry.id   68b03c99c55be61a2204051249324a2c
#
_cell.length_a   1.000
_cell.length_b   1.000
_cell.length_c   1.000
_cell.angle_alpha   90.00
_cell.angle_beta   90.00
_cell.angle_gamma   90.00
#
_symmetry.space_group_name_H-M   'P 1'
#
loop_
_entity.id
_entity.type
_entity.pdbx_description
1 polymer ?
#
loop_
_entity_poly.entity_id
_entity_poly.type
_entity_poly.pdbx_seq_one_letter_code
_entity_poly.pdbx_strand_id
1 'polypeptide(L)'
;MAKYYVQSGWVRLVLDARAPRDAALKAIQWSCDRQAEVLAEPADDRIREAEILEWQLDDQVTVNETGFGASRGNVFDTIELASVREFVVRRG
;
A
#
# COMPACT_ATOMS: atom_id res chain seq x y z
N MET A 1 12.91 2.91 14.61
CA MET A 1 12.29 2.38 13.40
C MET A 1 13.08 2.79 12.17
N ALA A 2 13.15 1.92 11.18
CA ALA A 2 13.84 2.22 9.93
C ALA A 2 12.88 2.86 8.92
N LYS A 3 13.46 3.63 8.03
CA LYS A 3 12.74 4.27 6.93
C LYS A 3 12.74 3.35 5.72
N TYR A 4 11.57 3.13 5.14
CA TYR A 4 11.42 2.27 3.98
C TYR A 4 10.77 3.01 2.82
N TYR A 5 11.26 2.72 1.62
CA TYR A 5 10.71 3.18 0.34
C TYR A 5 9.83 2.07 -0.20
N VAL A 6 8.52 2.32 -0.27
CA VAL A 6 7.53 1.33 -0.68
C VAL A 6 6.96 1.73 -2.04
N GLN A 7 6.98 0.80 -2.98
CA GLN A 7 6.47 1.02 -4.33
C GLN A 7 5.55 -0.13 -4.74
N SER A 8 4.41 0.21 -5.31
CA SER A 8 3.48 -0.75 -5.90
C SER A 8 2.69 -0.04 -7.00
N GLY A 9 2.90 -0.44 -8.25
CA GLY A 9 2.32 0.25 -9.39
C GLY A 9 2.72 1.73 -9.43
N TRP A 10 1.76 2.62 -9.41
CA TRP A 10 1.98 4.08 -9.39
C TRP A 10 2.22 4.63 -7.99
N VAL A 11 1.95 3.84 -6.96
CA VAL A 11 2.06 4.28 -5.56
C VAL A 11 3.51 4.23 -5.10
N ARG A 12 3.99 5.32 -4.55
CA ARG A 12 5.32 5.44 -3.95
C ARG A 12 5.21 6.12 -2.60
N LEU A 13 5.62 5.43 -1.57
CA LEU A 13 5.52 5.89 -0.19
C LEU A 13 6.85 5.79 0.52
N VAL A 14 7.09 6.71 1.45
CA VAL A 14 8.21 6.62 2.37
C VAL A 14 7.62 6.47 3.76
N LEU A 15 7.88 5.34 4.40
CA LEU A 15 7.27 4.98 5.68
C LEU A 15 8.32 4.57 6.71
N ASP A 16 8.06 4.91 7.97
CA ASP A 16 8.81 4.35 9.09
C ASP A 16 8.14 3.05 9.52
N ALA A 17 8.93 2.01 9.70
CA ALA A 17 8.44 0.70 10.08
C ALA A 17 9.52 -0.10 10.81
N ARG A 18 9.11 -1.18 11.46
CA ARG A 18 10.01 -2.06 12.21
C ARG A 18 10.72 -3.06 11.31
N ALA A 19 10.10 -3.42 10.21
CA ALA A 19 10.60 -4.41 9.27
C ALA A 19 9.99 -4.15 7.88
N PRO A 20 10.58 -4.71 6.81
CA PRO A 20 10.03 -4.54 5.46
C PRO A 20 8.56 -4.98 5.34
N ARG A 21 8.21 -6.10 5.95
CA ARG A 21 6.83 -6.58 5.94
C ARG A 21 5.85 -5.60 6.61
N ASP A 22 6.26 -4.99 7.72
CA ASP A 22 5.47 -3.98 8.41
C ASP A 22 5.25 -2.75 7.52
N ALA A 23 6.29 -2.33 6.81
CA ALA A 23 6.18 -1.23 5.83
C ALA A 23 5.18 -1.56 4.72
N ALA A 24 5.23 -2.79 4.20
CA ALA A 24 4.29 -3.24 3.16
C ALA A 24 2.84 -3.26 3.69
N LEU A 25 2.62 -3.73 4.92
CA LEU A 25 1.30 -3.74 5.54
C LEU A 25 0.77 -2.32 5.76
N LYS A 26 1.61 -1.39 6.18
CA LYS A 26 1.26 0.03 6.32
C LYS A 26 0.88 0.65 4.98
N ALA A 27 1.56 0.29 3.90
CA ALA A 27 1.23 0.76 2.56
C ALA A 27 -0.14 0.26 2.11
N ILE A 28 -0.47 -0.99 2.39
CA ILE A 28 -1.79 -1.56 2.10
C ILE A 28 -2.88 -0.81 2.89
N GLN A 29 -2.65 -0.57 4.16
CA GLN A 29 -3.57 0.20 5.00
C GLN A 29 -3.78 1.61 4.45
N TRP A 30 -2.70 2.28 4.07
CA TRP A 30 -2.76 3.61 3.47
C TRP A 30 -3.60 3.63 2.19
N SER A 31 -3.37 2.66 1.29
CA SER A 31 -4.12 2.54 0.04
C SER A 31 -5.62 2.32 0.30
N CYS A 32 -5.96 1.43 1.23
CA CYS A 32 -7.34 1.16 1.61
C CYS A 32 -8.03 2.40 2.21
N ASP A 33 -7.33 3.14 3.06
CA ASP A 33 -7.86 4.36 3.68
C ASP A 33 -8.12 5.44 2.63
N ARG A 34 -7.23 5.60 1.65
CA ARG A 34 -7.42 6.56 0.55
C ARG A 34 -8.61 6.19 -0.33
N GLN A 35 -8.74 4.91 -0.67
CA GLN A 35 -9.89 4.44 -1.45
C GLN A 35 -11.20 4.64 -0.69
N ALA A 36 -11.23 4.40 0.60
CA ALA A 36 -12.40 4.63 1.43
C ALA A 36 -12.77 6.12 1.48
N GLU A 37 -11.81 7.02 1.58
CA GLU A 37 -12.04 8.47 1.53
C GLU A 37 -12.68 8.89 0.20
N VAL A 38 -12.17 8.38 -0.92
CA VAL A 38 -12.73 8.67 -2.25
C VAL A 38 -14.17 8.20 -2.36
N LEU A 39 -14.47 7.01 -1.88
CA LEU A 39 -15.82 6.45 -1.92
C LEU A 39 -16.80 7.18 -1.00
N ALA A 40 -16.32 7.80 0.05
CA ALA A 40 -17.15 8.55 1.00
C ALA A 40 -17.53 9.93 0.50
N GLU A 41 -16.78 10.51 -0.44
CA GLU A 41 -17.07 11.84 -0.98
C GLU A 41 -18.08 11.78 -2.14
N PRO A 42 -19.06 12.71 -2.20
CA PRO A 42 -19.94 12.80 -3.36
C PRO A 42 -19.14 13.30 -4.56
N ALA A 43 -18.99 12.47 -5.56
CA ALA A 43 -18.25 12.78 -6.77
C ALA A 43 -18.83 12.04 -7.98
N ASP A 44 -18.50 12.52 -9.17
CA ASP A 44 -18.80 11.84 -10.42
C ASP A 44 -18.08 10.47 -10.44
N ASP A 45 -18.76 9.43 -10.92
CA ASP A 45 -18.22 8.08 -10.97
C ASP A 45 -16.90 7.99 -11.75
N ARG A 46 -16.74 8.79 -12.81
CA ARG A 46 -15.51 8.83 -13.58
C ARG A 46 -14.33 9.37 -12.77
N ILE A 47 -14.59 10.39 -11.96
CA ILE A 47 -13.56 10.97 -11.08
C ILE A 47 -13.20 9.95 -10.00
N ARG A 48 -14.18 9.27 -9.42
CA ARG A 48 -13.94 8.22 -8.42
C ARG A 48 -13.09 7.08 -8.98
N GLU A 49 -13.42 6.59 -10.17
CA GLU A 49 -12.66 5.52 -10.81
C GLU A 49 -11.21 5.93 -11.06
N ALA A 50 -10.99 7.15 -11.55
CA ALA A 50 -9.64 7.66 -11.78
C ALA A 50 -8.85 7.78 -10.48
N GLU A 51 -9.45 8.31 -9.41
CA GLU A 51 -8.79 8.45 -8.12
C GLU A 51 -8.50 7.10 -7.47
N ILE A 52 -9.41 6.14 -7.56
CA ILE A 52 -9.20 4.78 -7.03
C ILE A 52 -8.02 4.12 -7.74
N LEU A 53 -7.94 4.23 -9.07
CA LEU A 53 -6.82 3.67 -9.84
C LEU A 53 -5.48 4.32 -9.47
N GLU A 54 -5.49 5.62 -9.17
CA GLU A 54 -4.29 6.35 -8.76
C GLU A 54 -3.71 5.83 -7.43
N TRP A 55 -4.57 5.41 -6.51
CA TRP A 55 -4.16 4.90 -5.19
C TRP A 55 -4.13 3.38 -5.09
N GLN A 56 -4.45 2.68 -6.18
CA GLN A 56 -4.49 1.22 -6.19
C GLN A 56 -3.08 0.63 -6.23
N LEU A 57 -2.85 -0.36 -5.37
CA LEU A 57 -1.61 -1.13 -5.38
C LEU A 57 -1.63 -2.17 -6.50
N ASP A 58 -0.45 -2.48 -7.01
CA ASP A 58 -0.23 -3.55 -7.99
C ASP A 58 -0.20 -4.92 -7.29
N ASP A 59 -0.03 -6.00 -8.05
CA ASP A 59 0.05 -7.38 -7.54
C ASP A 59 1.19 -7.58 -6.54
N GLN A 60 2.23 -6.77 -6.64
CA GLN A 60 3.40 -6.85 -5.79
C GLN A 60 3.70 -5.51 -5.13
N VAL A 61 4.16 -5.59 -3.89
CA VAL A 61 4.66 -4.44 -3.13
C VAL A 61 6.16 -4.62 -2.92
N THR A 62 6.94 -3.67 -3.40
CA THR A 62 8.39 -3.66 -3.25
C THR A 62 8.79 -2.72 -2.13
N VAL A 63 9.59 -3.21 -1.18
CA VAL A 63 10.05 -2.45 -0.02
C VAL A 63 11.57 -2.40 -0.01
N ASN A 64 12.13 -1.19 0.10
CA ASN A 64 13.57 -0.98 0.04
C ASN A 64 14.02 0.10 1.03
N GLU A 65 15.18 -0.09 1.63
CA GLU A 65 15.75 0.88 2.58
C GLU A 65 16.54 2.01 1.90
N THR A 66 16.96 1.82 0.64
CA THR A 66 17.89 2.73 -0.04
C THR A 66 17.25 3.68 -1.02
N GLY A 67 16.05 3.39 -1.49
CA GLY A 67 15.33 4.25 -2.43
C GLY A 67 14.39 3.48 -3.35
N PHE A 68 13.61 4.23 -4.13
CA PHE A 68 12.73 3.65 -5.13
C PHE A 68 13.53 3.09 -6.30
N GLY A 69 13.12 1.94 -6.82
CA GLY A 69 13.74 1.33 -7.99
C GLY A 69 15.09 0.69 -7.73
N ALA A 70 15.54 0.60 -6.48
CA ALA A 70 16.77 -0.09 -6.15
C ALA A 70 16.64 -1.59 -6.46
N SER A 71 17.72 -2.18 -6.96
CA SER A 71 17.74 -3.58 -7.43
C SER A 71 17.61 -4.61 -6.32
N ARG A 72 17.81 -4.22 -5.07
CA ARG A 72 17.71 -5.09 -3.90
C ARG A 72 16.60 -4.59 -3.00
N GLY A 73 15.52 -5.30 -2.96
CA GLY A 73 14.40 -4.99 -2.09
C GLY A 73 13.65 -6.25 -1.74
N ASN A 74 12.77 -6.14 -0.76
CA ASN A 74 11.84 -7.20 -0.42
C ASN A 74 10.60 -7.03 -1.28
N VAL A 75 10.14 -8.12 -1.88
CA VAL A 75 8.95 -8.15 -2.70
C VAL A 75 7.90 -8.99 -1.99
N PHE A 76 6.72 -8.44 -1.83
CA PHE A 76 5.59 -9.10 -1.17
C PHE A 76 4.41 -9.21 -2.14
N ASP A 77 3.66 -10.28 -2.03
CA ASP A 77 2.41 -10.44 -2.75
C ASP A 77 1.33 -9.61 -2.05
N THR A 78 0.71 -8.70 -2.77
CA THR A 78 -0.30 -7.77 -2.23
C THR A 78 -1.52 -8.50 -1.69
N ILE A 79 -2.00 -9.51 -2.39
CA ILE A 79 -3.19 -10.28 -2.00
C ILE A 79 -2.90 -11.06 -0.72
N GLU A 80 -1.74 -11.67 -0.62
CA GLU A 80 -1.32 -12.43 0.55
C GLU A 80 -1.25 -11.55 1.80
N LEU A 81 -0.64 -10.38 1.68
CA LEU A 81 -0.57 -9.42 2.78
C LEU A 81 -1.95 -8.86 3.17
N ALA A 82 -2.79 -8.57 2.19
CA ALA A 82 -4.13 -8.09 2.44
C ALA A 82 -4.97 -9.13 3.19
N SER A 83 -4.80 -10.42 2.85
CA SER A 83 -5.48 -11.51 3.55
C SER A 83 -5.08 -11.61 5.01
N VAL A 84 -3.79 -11.45 5.32
CA VAL A 84 -3.28 -11.43 6.69
C VAL A 84 -3.86 -10.23 7.46
N ARG A 85 -3.90 -9.05 6.84
CA ARG A 85 -4.47 -7.85 7.42
C ARG A 85 -5.95 -8.02 7.76
N GLU A 86 -6.75 -8.57 6.85
CA GLU A 86 -8.16 -8.84 7.10
C GLU A 86 -8.37 -9.78 8.27
N PHE A 87 -7.58 -10.80 8.37
CA PHE A 87 -7.64 -11.76 9.47
C PHE A 87 -7.40 -11.08 10.82
N VAL A 88 -6.39 -10.22 10.90
CA VAL A 88 -6.06 -9.46 12.10
C VAL A 88 -7.21 -8.51 12.48
N VAL A 89 -7.77 -7.79 11.53
CA VAL A 89 -8.88 -6.87 11.75
C VAL A 89 -10.13 -7.60 12.29
N ARG A 90 -10.42 -8.77 11.73
CA ARG A 90 -11.56 -9.58 12.20
C ARG A 90 -11.40 -10.07 13.63
N ARG A 91 -10.20 -10.29 14.07
CA ARG A 91 -9.90 -10.74 15.44
C ARG A 91 -9.88 -9.60 16.45
N GLY A 92 -9.61 -8.42 15.99
CA GLY A 92 -9.58 -7.22 16.82
C GLY A 92 -10.93 -6.61 16.96
#